data_07b7bd3795e05bd25cfc524368755640
#
_entry.id   07b7bd3795e05bd25cfc524368755640
#
_cell.length_a   1.000
_cell.length_b   1.000
_cell.length_c   1.000
_cell.angle_alpha   90.00
_cell.angle_beta   90.00
_cell.angle_gamma   90.00
#
_symmetry.space_group_name_H-M   'P 1'
#
loop_
_entity.id
_entity.type
_entity.pdbx_description
1 polymer ?
#
loop_
_entity_poly.entity_id
_entity_poly.type
_entity_poly.pdbx_seq_one_letter_code
_entity_poly.pdbx_strand_id
1 'polypeptide(L)'
;MKYKVEVLSNTIFATNSYLIIDNHNNALIVDPSFDPQAIEQKIDFLGLKVVGILITHSHQDHIFSVQYFMDLYRVDVWASEKSKELLGDRIRNLSFIGSEHFGLEETILDIPVKILEDETTYQIENFIFKAGIYPGHSIGCTIFDFGELMLTGDFIFKGTIGRIDWPGSNPEDMKNSLLLFKERYKEIDMPIFAGHNDATTIQKELKTNIFLLDPKNVKLL
;
A
#
# COMPACT_ATOMS: atom_id res chain seq x y z
N MET A 1 11.47 12.28 13.53
CA MET A 1 11.30 11.39 12.36
C MET A 1 12.08 11.95 11.19
N LYS A 2 12.74 11.09 10.44
CA LYS A 2 13.50 11.45 9.22
C LYS A 2 12.57 11.81 8.07
N TYR A 3 11.36 11.24 8.08
CA TYR A 3 10.35 11.43 7.06
C TYR A 3 9.07 12.03 7.63
N LYS A 4 8.46 12.95 6.89
CA LYS A 4 7.12 13.46 7.14
C LYS A 4 6.11 12.67 6.30
N VAL A 5 4.93 12.40 6.85
CA VAL A 5 3.84 11.72 6.15
C VAL A 5 2.68 12.67 5.98
N GLU A 6 2.23 12.87 4.74
CA GLU A 6 0.96 13.50 4.41
C GLU A 6 -0.01 12.42 3.91
N VAL A 7 -1.24 12.47 4.38
CA VAL A 7 -2.29 11.51 4.04
C VAL A 7 -3.36 12.22 3.22
N LEU A 8 -3.77 11.60 2.13
CA LEU A 8 -4.87 12.06 1.30
C LEU A 8 -5.86 10.90 1.13
N SER A 9 -6.97 10.95 1.87
CA SER A 9 -8.02 9.94 1.78
C SER A 9 -9.04 10.36 0.71
N ASN A 10 -9.31 9.49 -0.25
CA ASN A 10 -10.34 9.76 -1.25
C ASN A 10 -11.75 9.53 -0.70
N THR A 11 -12.76 10.05 -1.40
CA THR A 11 -14.17 9.98 -0.96
C THR A 11 -14.92 8.76 -1.50
N ILE A 12 -14.34 8.00 -2.44
CA ILE A 12 -15.03 6.87 -3.10
C ILE A 12 -14.97 5.62 -2.22
N PHE A 13 -13.77 5.17 -1.86
CA PHE A 13 -13.55 3.98 -1.02
C PHE A 13 -12.81 4.31 0.28
N ALA A 14 -12.58 5.59 0.57
CA ALA A 14 -11.77 6.05 1.70
C ALA A 14 -10.35 5.47 1.72
N THR A 15 -9.79 5.21 0.53
CA THR A 15 -8.42 4.74 0.37
C THR A 15 -7.45 5.87 0.68
N ASN A 16 -6.42 5.59 1.44
CA ASN A 16 -5.36 6.50 1.80
C ASN A 16 -4.22 6.45 0.78
N SER A 17 -4.00 7.55 0.08
CA SER A 17 -2.74 7.80 -0.63
C SER A 17 -1.78 8.53 0.29
N TYR A 18 -0.49 8.24 0.20
CA TYR A 18 0.50 8.85 1.06
C TYR A 18 1.57 9.61 0.26
N LEU A 19 2.01 10.75 0.80
CA LEU A 19 3.25 11.39 0.42
C LEU A 19 4.25 11.21 1.56
N ILE A 20 5.31 10.45 1.30
CA ILE A 20 6.43 10.30 2.22
C ILE A 20 7.48 11.32 1.80
N ILE A 21 7.80 12.25 2.69
CA ILE A 21 8.57 13.46 2.37
C ILE A 21 9.87 13.47 3.17
N ASP A 22 11.00 13.68 2.49
CA ASP A 22 12.31 13.86 3.12
C ASP A 22 12.58 15.33 3.47
N ASN A 23 13.72 15.58 4.12
CA ASN A 23 14.16 16.92 4.53
C ASN A 23 14.67 17.80 3.37
N HIS A 24 14.67 17.31 2.13
CA HIS A 24 15.03 18.03 0.91
C HIS A 24 13.82 18.30 0.00
N ASN A 25 12.60 18.13 0.53
CA ASN A 25 11.34 18.22 -0.22
C ASN A 25 11.21 17.21 -1.37
N ASN A 26 11.97 16.11 -1.36
CA ASN A 26 11.64 14.99 -2.23
C ASN A 26 10.44 14.24 -1.63
N ALA A 27 9.61 13.66 -2.50
CA ALA A 27 8.44 12.88 -2.10
C ALA A 27 8.36 11.55 -2.86
N LEU A 28 8.01 10.49 -2.14
CA LEU A 28 7.46 9.27 -2.72
C LEU A 28 5.94 9.34 -2.65
N ILE A 29 5.25 9.01 -3.74
CA ILE A 29 3.80 8.79 -3.73
C ILE A 29 3.58 7.30 -3.45
N VAL A 30 2.73 6.98 -2.48
CA VAL A 30 2.36 5.59 -2.18
C VAL A 30 0.87 5.42 -2.42
N ASP A 31 0.51 4.42 -3.24
CA ASP A 31 -0.85 4.08 -3.62
C ASP A 31 -1.65 5.29 -4.13
N PRO A 32 -1.26 5.90 -5.28
CA PRO A 32 -2.00 7.03 -5.84
C PRO A 32 -3.39 6.60 -6.32
N SER A 33 -4.37 6.86 -5.47
CA SER A 33 -5.75 6.47 -5.59
C SER A 33 -6.57 7.40 -6.50
N PHE A 34 -7.89 7.40 -6.34
CA PHE A 34 -8.80 8.34 -7.00
C PHE A 34 -8.50 9.80 -6.61
N ASP A 35 -8.97 10.75 -7.43
CA ASP A 35 -8.75 12.18 -7.25
C ASP A 35 -7.25 12.60 -7.36
N PRO A 36 -6.62 12.35 -8.52
CA PRO A 36 -5.22 12.76 -8.73
C PRO A 36 -5.02 14.27 -8.57
N GLN A 37 -6.04 15.09 -8.83
CA GLN A 37 -5.97 16.54 -8.70
C GLN A 37 -5.73 16.98 -7.25
N ALA A 38 -6.36 16.32 -6.27
CA ALA A 38 -6.13 16.61 -4.87
C ALA A 38 -4.69 16.27 -4.42
N ILE A 39 -4.14 15.15 -4.94
CA ILE A 39 -2.76 14.74 -4.68
C ILE A 39 -1.78 15.75 -5.32
N GLU A 40 -1.99 16.11 -6.58
CA GLU A 40 -1.16 17.07 -7.31
C GLU A 40 -1.17 18.46 -6.63
N GLN A 41 -2.36 18.99 -6.27
CA GLN A 41 -2.47 20.25 -5.54
C GLN A 41 -1.71 20.24 -4.20
N LYS A 42 -1.71 19.11 -3.49
CA LYS A 42 -0.93 18.97 -2.26
C LYS A 42 0.57 18.97 -2.53
N ILE A 43 1.02 18.30 -3.57
CA ILE A 43 2.42 18.27 -4.01
C ILE A 43 2.90 19.69 -4.35
N ASP A 44 2.11 20.41 -5.15
CA ASP A 44 2.41 21.80 -5.57
C ASP A 44 2.41 22.74 -4.38
N PHE A 45 1.39 22.67 -3.52
CA PHE A 45 1.28 23.51 -2.33
C PHE A 45 2.47 23.36 -1.38
N LEU A 46 3.01 22.15 -1.26
CA LEU A 46 4.17 21.86 -0.42
C LEU A 46 5.51 22.05 -1.15
N GLY A 47 5.50 22.34 -2.44
CA GLY A 47 6.70 22.50 -3.27
C GLY A 47 7.57 21.24 -3.33
N LEU A 48 6.92 20.08 -3.51
CA LEU A 48 7.61 18.79 -3.46
C LEU A 48 8.11 18.36 -4.84
N LYS A 49 9.27 17.70 -4.86
CA LYS A 49 9.81 16.98 -6.00
C LYS A 49 9.46 15.50 -5.85
N VAL A 50 8.56 14.99 -6.68
CA VAL A 50 8.26 13.56 -6.73
C VAL A 50 9.46 12.80 -7.32
N VAL A 51 9.88 11.70 -6.67
CA VAL A 51 11.05 10.91 -7.05
C VAL A 51 10.73 9.42 -7.27
N GLY A 52 9.51 8.99 -7.03
CA GLY A 52 9.07 7.62 -7.29
C GLY A 52 7.65 7.36 -6.81
N ILE A 53 7.08 6.26 -7.29
CA ILE A 53 5.77 5.76 -6.90
C ILE A 53 5.95 4.36 -6.34
N LEU A 54 5.40 4.11 -5.14
CA LEU A 54 5.36 2.79 -4.51
C LEU A 54 3.93 2.26 -4.53
N ILE A 55 3.75 0.99 -4.88
CA ILE A 55 2.46 0.31 -4.90
C ILE A 55 2.49 -0.80 -3.86
N THR A 56 1.60 -0.74 -2.85
CA THR A 56 1.47 -1.80 -1.86
C THR A 56 0.84 -3.04 -2.44
N HIS A 57 -0.20 -2.88 -3.25
CA HIS A 57 -0.86 -3.93 -4.02
C HIS A 57 -1.68 -3.33 -5.16
N SER A 58 -2.21 -4.18 -6.04
CA SER A 58 -2.75 -3.72 -7.32
C SER A 58 -4.28 -3.66 -7.38
N HIS A 59 -4.99 -3.50 -6.24
CA HIS A 59 -6.42 -3.20 -6.31
C HIS A 59 -6.65 -1.80 -6.89
N GLN A 60 -7.74 -1.64 -7.63
CA GLN A 60 -8.04 -0.45 -8.42
C GLN A 60 -7.89 0.84 -7.61
N ASP A 61 -8.41 0.84 -6.42
CA ASP A 61 -8.43 2.01 -5.54
C ASP A 61 -7.04 2.43 -5.02
N HIS A 62 -6.02 1.58 -5.18
CA HIS A 62 -4.62 1.89 -4.86
C HIS A 62 -3.80 2.30 -6.09
N ILE A 63 -4.26 1.94 -7.30
CA ILE A 63 -3.48 2.13 -8.53
C ILE A 63 -4.13 3.07 -9.55
N PHE A 64 -5.31 3.61 -9.27
CA PHE A 64 -6.11 4.34 -10.25
C PHE A 64 -5.33 5.47 -10.94
N SER A 65 -4.55 6.23 -10.18
CA SER A 65 -3.81 7.38 -10.70
C SER A 65 -2.32 7.12 -10.97
N VAL A 66 -1.88 5.87 -10.95
CA VAL A 66 -0.46 5.51 -11.17
C VAL A 66 0.04 6.00 -12.51
N GLN A 67 -0.70 5.72 -13.61
CA GLN A 67 -0.30 6.14 -14.95
C GLN A 67 -0.20 7.67 -15.04
N TYR A 68 -1.18 8.38 -14.46
CA TYR A 68 -1.20 9.84 -14.44
C TYR A 68 0.08 10.42 -13.82
N PHE A 69 0.45 9.97 -12.63
CA PHE A 69 1.63 10.49 -11.93
C PHE A 69 2.95 10.02 -12.52
N MET A 70 2.99 8.79 -13.05
CA MET A 70 4.16 8.30 -13.78
C MET A 70 4.48 9.20 -14.99
N ASP A 71 3.45 9.58 -15.77
CA ASP A 71 3.61 10.41 -16.95
C ASP A 71 3.91 11.87 -16.59
N LEU A 72 3.24 12.41 -15.56
CA LEU A 72 3.41 13.79 -15.11
C LEU A 72 4.81 14.05 -14.59
N TYR A 73 5.32 13.19 -13.69
CA TYR A 73 6.60 13.39 -13.02
C TYR A 73 7.76 12.63 -13.66
N ARG A 74 7.48 11.71 -14.59
CA ARG A 74 8.48 10.86 -15.28
C ARG A 74 9.34 10.07 -14.29
N VAL A 75 8.71 9.42 -13.35
CA VAL A 75 9.35 8.65 -12.28
C VAL A 75 9.07 7.16 -12.41
N ASP A 76 9.94 6.35 -11.81
CA ASP A 76 9.76 4.90 -11.74
C ASP A 76 8.61 4.52 -10.81
N VAL A 77 7.89 3.46 -11.19
CA VAL A 77 6.89 2.77 -10.37
C VAL A 77 7.51 1.50 -9.80
N TRP A 78 7.33 1.27 -8.51
CA TRP A 78 7.90 0.15 -7.78
C TRP A 78 6.80 -0.71 -7.17
N ALA A 79 6.83 -2.02 -7.44
CA ALA A 79 5.87 -2.99 -6.89
C ALA A 79 6.50 -4.39 -6.85
N SER A 80 5.89 -5.31 -6.11
CA SER A 80 6.28 -6.72 -6.18
C SER A 80 5.98 -7.31 -7.55
N GLU A 81 6.67 -8.40 -7.93
CA GLU A 81 6.42 -9.13 -9.18
C GLU A 81 4.94 -9.52 -9.30
N LYS A 82 4.35 -10.01 -8.18
CA LYS A 82 2.94 -10.41 -8.16
C LYS A 82 1.97 -9.23 -8.29
N SER A 83 2.27 -8.08 -7.72
CA SER A 83 1.49 -6.87 -7.96
C SER A 83 1.56 -6.46 -9.43
N LYS A 84 2.75 -6.49 -10.06
CA LYS A 84 2.91 -6.19 -11.47
C LYS A 84 2.05 -7.09 -12.36
N GLU A 85 2.02 -8.42 -12.09
CA GLU A 85 1.17 -9.36 -12.83
C GLU A 85 -0.33 -9.00 -12.78
N LEU A 86 -0.76 -8.32 -11.70
CA LEU A 86 -2.16 -7.97 -11.49
C LEU A 86 -2.55 -6.60 -12.07
N LEU A 87 -1.62 -5.73 -12.40
CA LEU A 87 -1.91 -4.37 -12.92
C LEU A 87 -2.82 -4.38 -14.16
N GLY A 88 -2.66 -5.39 -15.02
CA GLY A 88 -3.48 -5.59 -16.23
C GLY A 88 -4.65 -6.56 -16.07
N ASP A 89 -4.83 -7.15 -14.90
CA ASP A 89 -5.89 -8.15 -14.67
C ASP A 89 -7.12 -7.51 -14.01
N ARG A 90 -8.08 -7.10 -14.84
CA ARG A 90 -9.31 -6.41 -14.41
C ARG A 90 -10.13 -7.13 -13.34
N ILE A 91 -10.02 -8.45 -13.25
CA ILE A 91 -10.76 -9.26 -12.28
C ILE A 91 -10.04 -9.24 -10.92
N ARG A 92 -8.73 -9.51 -10.93
CA ARG A 92 -7.96 -9.61 -9.69
C ARG A 92 -7.48 -8.26 -9.16
N ASN A 93 -7.45 -7.21 -10.02
CA ASN A 93 -7.25 -5.84 -9.54
C ASN A 93 -8.58 -5.15 -9.16
N LEU A 94 -9.70 -5.86 -9.25
CA LEU A 94 -11.06 -5.45 -8.88
C LEU A 94 -11.64 -4.30 -9.74
N SER A 95 -10.98 -3.84 -10.81
CA SER A 95 -11.50 -2.75 -11.63
C SER A 95 -12.78 -3.14 -12.38
N PHE A 96 -12.97 -4.42 -12.68
CA PHE A 96 -14.26 -4.94 -13.19
C PHE A 96 -15.39 -4.71 -12.18
N ILE A 97 -15.15 -4.98 -10.88
CA ILE A 97 -16.14 -4.75 -9.83
C ILE A 97 -16.41 -3.25 -9.67
N GLY A 98 -15.38 -2.42 -9.73
CA GLY A 98 -15.49 -0.96 -9.71
C GLY A 98 -16.37 -0.44 -10.86
N SER A 99 -16.18 -0.97 -12.06
CA SER A 99 -16.97 -0.62 -13.24
C SER A 99 -18.43 -1.05 -13.10
N GLU A 100 -18.69 -2.32 -12.81
CA GLU A 100 -20.05 -2.88 -12.79
C GLU A 100 -20.93 -2.33 -11.67
N HIS A 101 -20.35 -2.08 -10.48
CA HIS A 101 -21.13 -1.70 -9.30
C HIS A 101 -21.09 -0.21 -8.97
N PHE A 102 -20.05 0.50 -9.40
CA PHE A 102 -19.84 1.92 -9.04
C PHE A 102 -19.73 2.83 -10.27
N GLY A 103 -19.77 2.26 -11.51
CA GLY A 103 -19.65 3.05 -12.74
C GLY A 103 -18.28 3.70 -12.93
N LEU A 104 -17.23 3.14 -12.31
CA LEU A 104 -15.88 3.63 -12.45
C LEU A 104 -15.26 3.14 -13.77
N GLU A 105 -14.32 3.89 -14.31
CA GLU A 105 -13.51 3.42 -15.43
C GLU A 105 -12.60 2.27 -14.97
N GLU A 106 -12.49 1.20 -15.79
CA GLU A 106 -11.59 0.09 -15.48
C GLU A 106 -10.13 0.55 -15.52
N THR A 107 -9.35 0.09 -14.57
CA THR A 107 -7.91 0.38 -14.48
C THR A 107 -7.13 -0.82 -14.99
N ILE A 108 -6.57 -0.71 -16.18
CA ILE A 108 -5.75 -1.74 -16.84
C ILE A 108 -4.42 -1.07 -17.19
N LEU A 109 -3.37 -1.42 -16.44
CA LEU A 109 -2.07 -0.80 -16.60
C LEU A 109 -1.07 -1.78 -17.22
N ASP A 110 -0.47 -1.36 -18.34
CA ASP A 110 0.70 -2.01 -18.95
C ASP A 110 1.88 -1.04 -18.92
N ILE A 111 2.54 -0.97 -17.75
CA ILE A 111 3.59 -0.01 -17.47
C ILE A 111 4.88 -0.71 -17.04
N PRO A 112 6.06 -0.08 -17.26
CA PRO A 112 7.30 -0.56 -16.70
C PRO A 112 7.28 -0.45 -15.17
N VAL A 113 7.66 -1.53 -14.47
CA VAL A 113 7.70 -1.59 -13.01
C VAL A 113 9.08 -2.07 -12.56
N LYS A 114 9.67 -1.37 -11.62
CA LYS A 114 10.85 -1.81 -10.86
C LYS A 114 10.40 -2.85 -9.83
N ILE A 115 10.93 -4.04 -9.92
CA ILE A 115 10.49 -5.14 -9.07
C ILE A 115 11.10 -5.03 -7.68
N LEU A 116 10.22 -5.15 -6.68
CA LEU A 116 10.56 -5.26 -5.27
C LEU A 116 10.60 -6.73 -4.86
N GLU A 117 11.72 -7.13 -4.27
CA GLU A 117 11.92 -8.47 -3.72
C GLU A 117 11.68 -8.48 -2.20
N ASP A 118 11.22 -9.62 -1.67
CA ASP A 118 10.94 -9.79 -0.25
C ASP A 118 12.21 -9.54 0.60
N GLU A 119 12.01 -8.90 1.76
CA GLU A 119 13.06 -8.60 2.76
C GLU A 119 14.26 -7.81 2.22
N THR A 120 14.10 -7.14 1.07
CA THR A 120 15.16 -6.39 0.41
C THR A 120 15.07 -4.91 0.75
N THR A 121 16.22 -4.30 1.05
CA THR A 121 16.32 -2.87 1.31
C THR A 121 16.60 -2.12 0.02
N TYR A 122 15.83 -1.08 -0.22
CA TYR A 122 15.93 -0.20 -1.39
C TYR A 122 16.29 1.22 -0.97
N GLN A 123 16.91 1.92 -1.90
CA GLN A 123 17.18 3.34 -1.79
C GLN A 123 16.68 4.07 -3.03
N ILE A 124 15.84 5.08 -2.84
CA ILE A 124 15.39 6.02 -3.87
C ILE A 124 15.72 7.42 -3.35
N GLU A 125 16.68 8.09 -3.97
CA GLU A 125 17.24 9.35 -3.44
C GLU A 125 17.64 9.19 -1.95
N ASN A 126 17.01 9.93 -1.03
CA ASN A 126 17.27 9.85 0.40
C ASN A 126 16.34 8.89 1.16
N PHE A 127 15.40 8.26 0.46
CA PHE A 127 14.48 7.28 1.05
C PHE A 127 15.16 5.92 1.12
N ILE A 128 15.25 5.38 2.33
CA ILE A 128 15.71 4.02 2.56
C ILE A 128 14.55 3.28 3.20
N PHE A 129 14.12 2.18 2.59
CA PHE A 129 13.04 1.34 3.10
C PHE A 129 13.29 -0.13 2.76
N LYS A 130 12.74 -1.00 3.56
CA LYS A 130 12.69 -2.43 3.28
C LYS A 130 11.31 -2.80 2.75
N ALA A 131 11.26 -3.55 1.66
CA ALA A 131 10.05 -4.15 1.15
C ALA A 131 9.86 -5.54 1.77
N GLY A 132 8.69 -5.81 2.32
CA GLY A 132 8.29 -7.14 2.81
C GLY A 132 7.04 -7.62 2.09
N ILE A 133 7.05 -8.86 1.59
CA ILE A 133 5.92 -9.43 0.85
C ILE A 133 5.05 -10.24 1.81
N TYR A 134 3.77 -9.82 1.95
CA TYR A 134 2.80 -10.40 2.88
C TYR A 134 1.50 -10.73 2.15
N PRO A 135 1.45 -11.81 1.35
CA PRO A 135 0.26 -12.18 0.58
C PRO A 135 -0.91 -12.54 1.49
N GLY A 136 -2.12 -12.41 0.96
CA GLY A 136 -3.35 -12.80 1.64
C GLY A 136 -4.55 -11.98 1.20
N HIS A 137 -4.58 -10.68 1.39
CA HIS A 137 -5.58 -9.79 0.82
C HIS A 137 -5.43 -9.72 -0.71
N SER A 138 -4.21 -9.64 -1.20
CA SER A 138 -3.80 -9.84 -2.58
C SER A 138 -2.50 -10.64 -2.61
N ILE A 139 -2.23 -11.37 -3.70
CA ILE A 139 -1.00 -12.15 -3.84
C ILE A 139 0.27 -11.29 -3.88
N GLY A 140 0.13 -10.01 -4.17
CA GLY A 140 1.23 -9.05 -4.29
C GLY A 140 1.39 -8.09 -3.12
N CYS A 141 0.62 -8.25 -2.02
CA CYS A 141 0.67 -7.34 -0.89
C CYS A 141 2.10 -7.13 -0.38
N THR A 142 2.50 -5.87 -0.36
CA THR A 142 3.85 -5.43 0.04
C THR A 142 3.71 -4.38 1.13
N ILE A 143 4.45 -4.53 2.22
CA ILE A 143 4.64 -3.47 3.21
C ILE A 143 5.93 -2.72 2.94
N PHE A 144 5.98 -1.44 3.30
CA PHE A 144 7.18 -0.61 3.22
C PHE A 144 7.60 -0.18 4.62
N ASP A 145 8.71 -0.75 5.10
CA ASP A 145 9.29 -0.45 6.40
C ASP A 145 10.42 0.57 6.25
N PHE A 146 10.19 1.81 6.70
CA PHE A 146 11.16 2.91 6.66
C PHE A 146 12.01 3.01 7.94
N GLY A 147 11.90 2.03 8.86
CA GLY A 147 12.63 1.98 10.13
C GLY A 147 12.04 2.85 11.24
N GLU A 148 11.25 3.87 10.90
CA GLU A 148 10.57 4.75 11.86
C GLU A 148 9.05 4.87 11.60
N LEU A 149 8.58 4.36 10.46
CA LEU A 149 7.17 4.26 10.07
C LEU A 149 7.01 3.09 9.09
N MET A 150 5.80 2.57 8.99
CA MET A 150 5.46 1.48 8.09
C MET A 150 4.19 1.80 7.32
N LEU A 151 4.20 1.49 6.01
CA LEU A 151 2.98 1.47 5.19
C LEU A 151 2.60 0.02 4.93
N THR A 152 1.37 -0.35 5.25
CA THR A 152 0.92 -1.75 5.20
C THR A 152 -0.06 -2.03 4.07
N GLY A 153 -0.50 -1.00 3.31
CA GLY A 153 -1.60 -1.18 2.38
C GLY A 153 -2.77 -1.86 3.08
N ASP A 154 -3.34 -2.85 2.43
CA ASP A 154 -4.49 -3.60 2.95
C ASP A 154 -4.12 -4.91 3.67
N PHE A 155 -2.89 -5.01 4.14
CA PHE A 155 -2.49 -6.16 4.94
C PHE A 155 -2.98 -6.07 6.39
N ILE A 156 -2.66 -4.97 7.11
CA ILE A 156 -3.09 -4.73 8.49
C ILE A 156 -3.67 -3.32 8.60
N PHE A 157 -4.86 -3.22 9.20
CA PHE A 157 -5.54 -2.00 9.56
C PHE A 157 -5.59 -1.82 11.07
N LYS A 158 -6.03 -0.66 11.51
CA LYS A 158 -6.37 -0.38 12.91
C LYS A 158 -7.50 -1.30 13.39
N GLY A 159 -7.15 -2.32 14.16
CA GLY A 159 -8.08 -3.28 14.77
C GLY A 159 -8.61 -4.39 13.85
N THR A 160 -8.19 -4.43 12.58
CA THR A 160 -8.62 -5.45 11.62
C THR A 160 -7.55 -5.71 10.57
N ILE A 161 -7.87 -6.49 9.54
CA ILE A 161 -7.03 -6.79 8.37
C ILE A 161 -7.83 -6.56 7.09
N GLY A 162 -7.16 -6.52 5.94
CA GLY A 162 -7.81 -6.53 4.63
C GLY A 162 -8.64 -7.79 4.43
N ARG A 163 -9.77 -7.66 3.74
CA ARG A 163 -10.66 -8.78 3.41
C ARG A 163 -9.96 -9.79 2.52
N ILE A 164 -10.44 -11.03 2.60
CA ILE A 164 -9.78 -12.20 1.97
C ILE A 164 -10.75 -13.03 1.12
N ASP A 165 -11.87 -12.45 0.73
CA ASP A 165 -12.94 -13.08 -0.06
C ASP A 165 -13.05 -12.50 -1.49
N TRP A 166 -12.11 -11.63 -1.89
CA TRP A 166 -12.02 -11.08 -3.24
C TRP A 166 -11.22 -12.00 -4.19
N PRO A 167 -11.41 -11.88 -5.52
CA PRO A 167 -10.54 -12.53 -6.50
C PRO A 167 -9.05 -12.19 -6.26
N GLY A 168 -8.20 -13.21 -6.15
CA GLY A 168 -6.76 -13.03 -5.89
C GLY A 168 -6.37 -12.98 -4.43
N SER A 169 -7.34 -13.05 -3.50
CA SER A 169 -7.07 -13.21 -2.07
C SER A 169 -6.95 -14.68 -1.65
N ASN A 170 -6.30 -14.93 -0.50
CA ASN A 170 -6.11 -16.28 0.04
C ASN A 170 -6.06 -16.26 1.58
N PRO A 171 -7.02 -16.91 2.28
CA PRO A 171 -7.05 -16.94 3.73
C PRO A 171 -5.85 -17.62 4.39
N GLU A 172 -5.30 -18.68 3.79
CA GLU A 172 -4.15 -19.39 4.37
C GLU A 172 -2.86 -18.56 4.21
N ASP A 173 -2.70 -17.88 3.07
CA ASP A 173 -1.60 -16.94 2.88
C ASP A 173 -1.69 -15.78 3.87
N MET A 174 -2.87 -15.20 4.08
CA MET A 174 -3.09 -14.16 5.09
C MET A 174 -2.68 -14.63 6.49
N LYS A 175 -3.12 -15.81 6.89
CA LYS A 175 -2.76 -16.41 8.18
C LYS A 175 -1.26 -16.56 8.33
N ASN A 176 -0.57 -17.08 7.31
CA ASN A 176 0.89 -17.25 7.33
C ASN A 176 1.61 -15.91 7.37
N SER A 177 1.13 -14.93 6.63
CA SER A 177 1.65 -13.56 6.63
C SER A 177 1.50 -12.89 8.01
N LEU A 178 0.37 -13.06 8.69
CA LEU A 178 0.16 -12.54 10.05
C LEU A 178 1.10 -13.19 11.07
N LEU A 179 1.34 -14.50 10.98
CA LEU A 179 2.31 -15.21 11.84
C LEU A 179 3.73 -14.69 11.61
N LEU A 180 4.11 -14.52 10.35
CA LEU A 180 5.42 -14.00 9.96
C LEU A 180 5.61 -12.55 10.43
N PHE A 181 4.62 -11.68 10.23
CA PHE A 181 4.63 -10.31 10.69
C PHE A 181 4.82 -10.24 12.21
N LYS A 182 4.04 -11.02 12.95
CA LYS A 182 4.11 -11.10 14.40
C LYS A 182 5.52 -11.53 14.88
N GLU A 183 6.14 -12.52 14.24
CA GLU A 183 7.49 -12.96 14.58
C GLU A 183 8.54 -11.89 14.30
N ARG A 184 8.45 -11.23 13.14
CA ARG A 184 9.43 -10.22 12.72
C ARG A 184 9.38 -8.93 13.54
N TYR A 185 8.16 -8.51 13.95
CA TYR A 185 7.94 -7.20 14.55
C TYR A 185 7.54 -7.21 16.03
N LYS A 186 7.63 -8.35 16.72
CA LYS A 186 7.21 -8.50 18.12
C LYS A 186 7.91 -7.54 19.10
N GLU A 187 9.16 -7.17 18.84
CA GLU A 187 9.97 -6.30 19.69
C GLU A 187 10.06 -4.86 19.15
N ILE A 188 9.37 -4.55 18.07
CA ILE A 188 9.44 -3.26 17.37
C ILE A 188 8.15 -2.51 17.61
N ASP A 189 8.23 -1.20 17.83
CA ASP A 189 7.07 -0.31 17.80
C ASP A 189 7.34 0.88 16.89
N MET A 190 6.46 1.06 15.92
CA MET A 190 6.45 2.23 15.03
C MET A 190 5.04 2.47 14.52
N PRO A 191 4.72 3.69 14.04
CA PRO A 191 3.45 3.98 13.38
C PRO A 191 3.22 3.11 12.14
N ILE A 192 1.98 2.62 12.01
CA ILE A 192 1.45 1.97 10.83
C ILE A 192 0.49 2.92 10.13
N PHE A 193 0.71 3.12 8.83
CA PHE A 193 -0.15 3.83 7.90
C PHE A 193 -0.73 2.83 6.91
N ALA A 194 -2.02 2.55 7.04
CA ALA A 194 -2.72 1.51 6.29
C ALA A 194 -3.46 2.07 5.07
N GLY A 195 -3.80 1.21 4.11
CA GLY A 195 -4.55 1.61 2.91
C GLY A 195 -5.92 2.23 3.21
N HIS A 196 -6.53 1.84 4.33
CA HIS A 196 -7.79 2.40 4.82
C HIS A 196 -7.73 2.68 6.33
N ASN A 197 -8.71 3.46 6.83
CA ASN A 197 -8.85 3.83 8.24
C ASN A 197 -7.72 4.72 8.77
N ASP A 198 -7.73 4.95 10.09
CA ASP A 198 -6.72 5.75 10.77
C ASP A 198 -5.40 5.00 10.94
N ALA A 199 -4.35 5.76 11.18
CA ALA A 199 -3.06 5.22 11.61
C ALA A 199 -3.15 4.52 12.97
N THR A 200 -2.24 3.57 13.19
CA THR A 200 -2.09 2.83 14.45
C THR A 200 -0.61 2.60 14.75
N THR A 201 -0.25 1.67 15.65
CA THR A 201 1.14 1.25 15.85
C THR A 201 1.25 -0.28 15.91
N ILE A 202 2.44 -0.79 15.61
CA ILE A 202 2.70 -2.24 15.61
C ILE A 202 2.33 -2.85 16.97
N GLN A 203 2.82 -2.29 18.08
CA GLN A 203 2.58 -2.85 19.42
C GLN A 203 1.11 -2.77 19.84
N LYS A 204 0.38 -1.76 19.38
CA LYS A 204 -1.06 -1.69 19.62
C LYS A 204 -1.78 -2.82 18.89
N GLU A 205 -1.50 -3.02 17.61
CA GLU A 205 -2.15 -4.07 16.83
C GLU A 205 -1.77 -5.47 17.34
N LEU A 206 -0.51 -5.72 17.68
CA LEU A 206 -0.09 -7.00 18.28
C LEU A 206 -0.83 -7.33 19.59
N LYS A 207 -1.29 -6.30 20.34
CA LYS A 207 -1.99 -6.47 21.63
C LYS A 207 -3.51 -6.48 21.51
N THR A 208 -4.09 -5.91 20.46
CA THR A 208 -5.54 -5.67 20.40
C THR A 208 -6.23 -6.19 19.16
N ASN A 209 -5.50 -6.38 18.05
CA ASN A 209 -6.07 -6.87 16.80
C ASN A 209 -6.34 -8.38 16.90
N ILE A 210 -7.60 -8.78 16.81
CA ILE A 210 -8.02 -10.18 17.01
C ILE A 210 -7.36 -11.16 16.01
N PHE A 211 -7.00 -10.69 14.82
CA PHE A 211 -6.35 -11.49 13.79
C PHE A 211 -4.84 -11.67 14.07
N LEU A 212 -4.19 -10.70 14.70
CA LEU A 212 -2.81 -10.83 15.18
C LEU A 212 -2.73 -11.57 16.52
N LEU A 213 -3.75 -11.47 17.37
CA LEU A 213 -3.82 -12.26 18.62
C LEU A 213 -3.94 -13.75 18.31
N ASP A 214 -4.85 -14.12 17.43
CA ASP A 214 -4.98 -15.49 16.90
C ASP A 214 -5.23 -15.46 15.38
N PRO A 215 -4.21 -15.74 14.56
CA PRO A 215 -4.34 -15.76 13.11
C PRO A 215 -5.33 -16.79 12.54
N LYS A 216 -5.82 -17.73 13.36
CA LYS A 216 -6.93 -18.60 12.95
C LYS A 216 -8.24 -17.85 12.79
N ASN A 217 -8.38 -16.68 13.37
CA ASN A 217 -9.57 -15.82 13.24
C ASN A 217 -9.76 -15.29 11.80
N VAL A 218 -8.78 -15.42 10.92
CA VAL A 218 -8.90 -15.09 9.48
C VAL A 218 -10.14 -15.71 8.85
N LYS A 219 -10.55 -16.90 9.27
CA LYS A 219 -11.79 -17.57 8.81
C LYS A 219 -13.10 -16.89 9.26
N LEU A 220 -13.03 -15.83 10.08
CA LEU A 220 -14.20 -15.05 10.49
C LEU A 220 -14.57 -13.93 9.49
N LEU A 221 -13.70 -13.66 8.51
CA LEU A 221 -13.94 -12.77 7.38
C LEU A 221 -14.52 -13.53 6.21
#